data_92ce57b141fcf0f97572ad7ddb65b4ae
#
_entry.id   92ce57b141fcf0f97572ad7ddb65b4ae
#
_cell.length_a   1.000
_cell.length_b   1.000
_cell.length_c   1.000
_cell.angle_alpha   90.00
_cell.angle_beta   90.00
_cell.angle_gamma   90.00
#
_symmetry.space_group_name_H-M   'P 1'
#
loop_
_entity.id
_entity.type
_entity.pdbx_description
1 polymer ?
#
loop_
_entity_poly.entity_id
_entity_poly.type
_entity_poly.pdbx_seq_one_letter_code
_entity_poly.pdbx_strand_id
1 'polypeptide(L)'
;TAFSIYKKQLPIRENSIFDFKDCLEIYEFDSILRNNLQKFTGDIENLVKASLINSLCSHYEGELQVGECYLDFSIYSNSENAQEMIKTFGKRTYSSAQSLPIKHHINNKEGYLPLWVIVPELTFGETTHFISLLHEEYRKKWIHDLFLTKEYYAKEVALYPHIISSATSWIRAGWFIRNRSAHYGRIYGLPFQIVPPTFYAPTSVSYTHLTL
;
A
#
# COMPACT_ATOMS: atom_id res chain seq x y z
N THR A 1 -29.70 2.02 9.58
CA THR A 1 -29.33 3.43 9.37
C THR A 1 -27.87 3.64 9.66
N ALA A 2 -27.23 4.62 8.99
CA ALA A 2 -25.80 4.92 9.19
C ALA A 2 -25.45 5.15 10.67
N PHE A 3 -26.33 5.82 11.42
CA PHE A 3 -26.12 6.12 12.84
C PHE A 3 -26.23 4.92 13.79
N SER A 4 -26.95 3.86 13.44
CA SER A 4 -27.07 2.67 14.30
C SER A 4 -25.73 1.97 14.55
N ILE A 5 -24.76 2.17 13.65
CA ILE A 5 -23.42 1.60 13.74
C ILE A 5 -22.60 2.34 14.80
N TYR A 6 -22.73 3.67 14.86
CA TYR A 6 -22.01 4.50 15.85
C TYR A 6 -22.61 4.37 17.25
N LYS A 7 -23.93 4.18 17.35
CA LYS A 7 -24.60 3.89 18.61
C LYS A 7 -23.95 2.73 19.37
N LYS A 8 -23.49 1.70 18.66
CA LYS A 8 -22.82 0.53 19.26
C LYS A 8 -21.45 0.82 19.86
N GLN A 9 -20.88 1.98 19.55
CA GLN A 9 -19.57 2.42 20.09
C GLN A 9 -19.73 3.29 21.34
N LEU A 10 -20.93 3.72 21.66
CA LEU A 10 -21.19 4.50 22.86
C LEU A 10 -21.18 3.59 24.09
N PRO A 11 -20.64 4.07 25.22
CA PRO A 11 -20.71 3.35 26.48
C PRO A 11 -22.18 3.13 26.88
N ILE A 12 -22.48 1.93 27.39
CA ILE A 12 -23.82 1.63 27.94
C ILE A 12 -23.97 2.47 29.19
N ARG A 13 -24.90 3.44 29.15
CA ARG A 13 -25.30 4.22 30.31
C ARG A 13 -26.41 3.47 31.07
N GLU A 14 -26.47 3.62 32.39
CA GLU A 14 -27.43 2.94 33.26
C GLU A 14 -28.89 3.08 32.81
N ASN A 15 -29.24 4.17 32.14
CA ASN A 15 -30.61 4.44 31.67
C ASN A 15 -30.86 4.08 30.19
N SER A 16 -29.94 3.40 29.50
CA SER A 16 -30.06 3.01 28.08
C SER A 16 -30.44 4.15 27.10
N ILE A 17 -30.35 5.40 27.52
CA ILE A 17 -30.65 6.56 26.69
C ILE A 17 -29.39 7.01 25.99
N PHE A 18 -29.40 6.83 24.68
CA PHE A 18 -28.33 7.37 23.81
C PHE A 18 -28.78 8.73 23.29
N ASP A 19 -27.93 9.75 23.47
CA ASP A 19 -28.13 11.02 22.82
C ASP A 19 -27.73 10.92 21.35
N PHE A 20 -28.59 11.44 20.47
CA PHE A 20 -28.25 11.53 19.04
C PHE A 20 -27.02 12.40 18.82
N LYS A 21 -26.80 13.40 19.66
CA LYS A 21 -25.64 14.25 19.63
C LYS A 21 -24.34 13.47 19.81
N ASP A 22 -24.29 12.52 20.75
CA ASP A 22 -23.12 11.65 20.95
C ASP A 22 -22.80 10.84 19.68
N CYS A 23 -23.82 10.33 18.99
CA CYS A 23 -23.64 9.62 17.73
C CYS A 23 -23.13 10.53 16.61
N LEU A 24 -23.58 11.79 16.59
CA LEU A 24 -23.15 12.78 15.60
C LEU A 24 -21.67 13.15 15.81
N GLU A 25 -21.26 13.37 17.05
CA GLU A 25 -19.86 13.67 17.40
C GLU A 25 -18.92 12.54 16.95
N ILE A 26 -19.28 11.28 17.19
CA ILE A 26 -18.47 10.14 16.69
C ILE A 26 -18.47 10.08 15.16
N TYR A 27 -19.57 10.36 14.51
CA TYR A 27 -19.64 10.40 13.04
C TYR A 27 -18.75 11.50 12.46
N GLU A 28 -18.77 12.69 13.04
CA GLU A 28 -17.92 13.80 12.63
C GLU A 28 -16.45 13.48 12.84
N PHE A 29 -16.09 12.92 14.01
CA PHE A 29 -14.73 12.45 14.29
C PHE A 29 -14.28 11.41 13.26
N ASP A 30 -15.10 10.38 12.97
CA ASP A 30 -14.79 9.35 11.98
C ASP A 30 -14.64 9.93 10.57
N SER A 31 -15.40 10.98 10.25
CA SER A 31 -15.27 11.69 8.97
C SER A 31 -13.93 12.43 8.86
N ILE A 32 -13.50 13.12 9.90
CA ILE A 32 -12.19 13.79 9.96
C ILE A 32 -11.06 12.75 9.88
N LEU A 33 -11.19 11.65 10.64
CA LEU A 33 -10.24 10.55 10.63
C LEU A 33 -10.09 9.95 9.23
N ARG A 34 -11.18 9.66 8.53
CA ARG A 34 -11.17 9.15 7.16
C ARG A 34 -10.45 10.08 6.19
N ASN A 35 -10.76 11.37 6.24
CA ASN A 35 -10.16 12.35 5.34
C ASN A 35 -8.64 12.43 5.52
N ASN A 36 -8.17 12.45 6.76
CA ASN A 36 -6.74 12.46 7.06
C ASN A 36 -6.06 11.15 6.64
N LEU A 37 -6.67 10.01 6.93
CA LEU A 37 -6.14 8.72 6.53
C LEU A 37 -6.13 8.53 5.01
N GLN A 38 -7.13 9.03 4.29
CA GLN A 38 -7.16 8.99 2.82
C GLN A 38 -5.99 9.76 2.22
N LYS A 39 -5.71 10.96 2.72
CA LYS A 39 -4.55 11.75 2.28
C LYS A 39 -3.24 11.01 2.58
N PHE A 40 -3.03 10.62 3.83
CA PHE A 40 -1.81 9.95 4.27
C PHE A 40 -1.55 8.64 3.53
N THR A 41 -2.58 7.81 3.33
CA THR A 41 -2.43 6.54 2.60
C THR A 41 -2.29 6.73 1.10
N GLY A 42 -2.76 7.85 0.54
CA GLY A 42 -2.47 8.25 -0.83
C GLY A 42 -1.00 8.59 -1.04
N ASP A 43 -0.39 9.30 -0.09
CA ASP A 43 1.05 9.58 -0.11
C ASP A 43 1.88 8.30 0.01
N ILE A 44 1.45 7.35 0.85
CA ILE A 44 2.07 6.01 0.96
C ILE A 44 1.94 5.25 -0.37
N GLU A 45 0.77 5.24 -1.02
CA GLU A 45 0.57 4.60 -2.31
C GLU A 45 1.56 5.12 -3.35
N ASN A 46 1.70 6.44 -3.45
CA ASN A 46 2.62 7.08 -4.39
C ASN A 46 4.08 6.75 -4.07
N LEU A 47 4.46 6.78 -2.79
CA LEU A 47 5.81 6.42 -2.34
C LEU A 47 6.14 4.96 -2.69
N VAL A 48 5.21 4.03 -2.43
CA VAL A 48 5.38 2.61 -2.74
C VAL A 48 5.56 2.39 -4.24
N LYS A 49 4.71 3.00 -5.07
CA LYS A 49 4.82 2.91 -6.54
C LYS A 49 6.14 3.47 -7.05
N ALA A 50 6.51 4.67 -6.63
CA ALA A 50 7.74 5.33 -7.09
C ALA A 50 8.99 4.56 -6.64
N SER A 51 9.05 4.11 -5.39
CA SER A 51 10.19 3.33 -4.88
C SER A 51 10.31 1.98 -5.56
N LEU A 52 9.19 1.31 -5.84
CA LEU A 52 9.16 0.03 -6.53
C LEU A 52 9.69 0.15 -7.97
N ILE A 53 9.23 1.16 -8.71
CA ILE A 53 9.71 1.45 -10.06
C ILE A 53 11.23 1.68 -10.04
N ASN A 54 11.68 2.56 -9.14
CA ASN A 54 13.10 2.90 -9.04
C ASN A 54 13.96 1.68 -8.71
N SER A 55 13.55 0.88 -7.72
CA SER A 55 14.31 -0.30 -7.30
C SER A 55 14.33 -1.38 -8.38
N LEU A 56 13.20 -1.69 -9.01
CA LEU A 56 13.17 -2.67 -10.10
C LEU A 56 14.03 -2.23 -11.28
N CYS A 57 13.94 -0.97 -11.72
CA CYS A 57 14.77 -0.46 -12.81
C CYS A 57 16.27 -0.43 -12.47
N SER A 58 16.62 -0.18 -11.21
CA SER A 58 18.02 -0.12 -10.78
C SER A 58 18.68 -1.49 -10.60
N HIS A 59 17.88 -2.51 -10.28
CA HIS A 59 18.38 -3.85 -9.96
C HIS A 59 18.04 -4.92 -10.99
N TYR A 60 17.42 -4.54 -12.12
CA TYR A 60 17.09 -5.47 -13.17
C TYR A 60 18.34 -5.86 -13.97
N GLU A 61 18.59 -7.16 -14.07
CA GLU A 61 19.74 -7.76 -14.75
C GLU A 61 19.33 -8.72 -15.89
N GLY A 62 18.03 -8.67 -16.31
CA GLY A 62 17.52 -9.53 -17.37
C GLY A 62 17.84 -9.03 -18.78
N GLU A 63 17.32 -9.73 -19.78
CA GLU A 63 17.61 -9.49 -21.20
C GLU A 63 16.73 -8.41 -21.86
N LEU A 64 15.60 -8.06 -21.22
CA LEU A 64 14.69 -7.04 -21.76
C LEU A 64 15.21 -5.63 -21.49
N GLN A 65 14.62 -4.64 -22.16
CA GLN A 65 14.86 -3.25 -21.79
C GLN A 65 14.44 -3.00 -20.34
N VAL A 66 15.18 -2.17 -19.62
CA VAL A 66 14.90 -1.88 -18.19
C VAL A 66 13.47 -1.47 -17.94
N GLY A 67 12.88 -0.67 -18.84
CA GLY A 67 11.48 -0.27 -18.74
C GLY A 67 10.48 -1.40 -18.90
N GLU A 68 10.88 -2.52 -19.50
CA GLU A 68 10.04 -3.71 -19.76
C GLU A 68 10.29 -4.83 -18.76
N CYS A 69 11.09 -4.61 -17.73
CA CYS A 69 11.44 -5.63 -16.73
C CYS A 69 10.19 -6.36 -16.16
N TYR A 70 9.04 -5.69 -16.10
CA TYR A 70 7.78 -6.27 -15.61
C TYR A 70 7.20 -7.37 -16.53
N LEU A 71 7.69 -7.49 -17.76
CA LEU A 71 7.35 -8.55 -18.71
C LEU A 71 8.29 -9.75 -18.60
N ASP A 72 9.41 -9.60 -17.91
CA ASP A 72 10.39 -10.67 -17.73
C ASP A 72 9.95 -11.61 -16.59
N PHE A 73 9.86 -12.89 -16.91
CA PHE A 73 9.47 -13.94 -15.95
C PHE A 73 10.48 -14.08 -14.81
N SER A 74 11.74 -13.69 -15.03
CA SER A 74 12.81 -13.80 -14.04
C SER A 74 12.62 -12.93 -12.80
N ILE A 75 11.84 -11.83 -12.90
CA ILE A 75 11.56 -11.00 -11.73
C ILE A 75 10.49 -11.56 -10.80
N TYR A 76 9.78 -12.62 -11.21
CA TYR A 76 8.68 -13.23 -10.46
C TYR A 76 9.11 -14.50 -9.73
N SER A 77 8.37 -14.86 -8.69
CA SER A 77 8.65 -16.06 -7.90
C SER A 77 8.49 -17.37 -8.68
N ASN A 78 7.61 -17.38 -9.70
CA ASN A 78 7.39 -18.49 -10.61
C ASN A 78 6.66 -18.01 -11.89
N SER A 79 6.56 -18.90 -12.89
CA SER A 79 5.94 -18.59 -14.19
C SER A 79 4.44 -18.31 -14.09
N GLU A 80 3.71 -18.90 -13.15
CA GLU A 80 2.28 -18.67 -12.96
C GLU A 80 2.05 -17.25 -12.45
N ASN A 81 2.85 -16.82 -11.50
CA ASN A 81 2.85 -15.44 -10.95
C ASN A 81 3.18 -14.41 -12.04
N ALA A 82 4.14 -14.71 -12.91
CA ALA A 82 4.48 -13.86 -14.05
C ALA A 82 3.28 -13.69 -14.98
N GLN A 83 2.66 -14.80 -15.41
CA GLN A 83 1.51 -14.79 -16.30
C GLN A 83 0.31 -14.04 -15.69
N GLU A 84 0.03 -14.25 -14.41
CA GLU A 84 -1.04 -13.57 -13.69
C GLU A 84 -0.84 -12.04 -13.69
N MET A 85 0.38 -11.60 -13.36
CA MET A 85 0.67 -10.17 -13.29
C MET A 85 0.73 -9.51 -14.66
N ILE A 86 1.34 -10.14 -15.65
CA ILE A 86 1.36 -9.65 -17.04
C ILE A 86 -0.06 -9.49 -17.59
N LYS A 87 -0.96 -10.45 -17.30
CA LYS A 87 -2.39 -10.33 -17.63
C LYS A 87 -3.05 -9.12 -16.94
N THR A 88 -2.67 -8.83 -15.70
CA THR A 88 -3.16 -7.67 -14.95
C THR A 88 -2.66 -6.36 -15.59
N PHE A 89 -1.39 -6.28 -15.97
CA PHE A 89 -0.85 -5.15 -16.72
C PHE A 89 -1.58 -4.94 -18.05
N GLY A 90 -1.84 -6.01 -18.81
CA GLY A 90 -2.61 -5.94 -20.06
C GLY A 90 -4.02 -5.39 -19.86
N LYS A 91 -4.74 -5.88 -18.85
CA LYS A 91 -6.06 -5.35 -18.48
C LYS A 91 -6.00 -3.87 -18.11
N ARG A 92 -4.98 -3.46 -17.35
CA ARG A 92 -4.80 -2.08 -16.92
C ARG A 92 -4.47 -1.17 -18.11
N THR A 93 -3.59 -1.60 -18.99
CA THR A 93 -3.30 -0.89 -20.26
C THR A 93 -4.58 -0.63 -21.05
N TYR A 94 -5.43 -1.65 -21.20
CA TYR A 94 -6.69 -1.49 -21.91
C TYR A 94 -7.65 -0.51 -21.20
N SER A 95 -7.84 -0.66 -19.89
CA SER A 95 -8.77 0.18 -19.11
C SER A 95 -8.29 1.63 -18.99
N SER A 96 -6.97 1.88 -19.02
CA SER A 96 -6.36 3.21 -18.96
C SER A 96 -5.94 3.75 -20.33
N ALA A 97 -6.37 3.15 -21.44
CA ALA A 97 -5.95 3.55 -22.79
C ALA A 97 -6.24 5.02 -23.14
N GLN A 98 -7.16 5.67 -22.43
CA GLN A 98 -7.47 7.09 -22.59
C GLN A 98 -6.66 8.00 -21.66
N SER A 99 -5.90 7.47 -20.69
CA SER A 99 -4.98 8.29 -19.90
C SER A 99 -3.88 8.86 -20.79
N LEU A 100 -3.48 10.10 -20.54
CA LEU A 100 -2.51 10.79 -21.40
C LEU A 100 -1.18 10.04 -21.53
N PRO A 101 -0.57 9.47 -20.45
CA PRO A 101 0.69 8.74 -20.58
C PRO A 101 0.54 7.49 -21.46
N ILE A 102 -0.47 6.65 -21.19
CA ILE A 102 -0.69 5.41 -21.93
C ILE A 102 -0.96 5.72 -23.41
N LYS A 103 -1.89 6.65 -23.68
CA LYS A 103 -2.24 7.08 -25.04
C LYS A 103 -1.04 7.60 -25.81
N HIS A 104 -0.18 8.41 -25.17
CA HIS A 104 1.05 8.90 -25.78
C HIS A 104 1.97 7.77 -26.21
N HIS A 105 2.18 6.77 -25.33
CA HIS A 105 3.05 5.64 -25.62
C HIS A 105 2.48 4.72 -26.71
N ILE A 106 1.17 4.47 -26.71
CA ILE A 106 0.51 3.69 -27.76
C ILE A 106 0.68 4.37 -29.13
N ASN A 107 0.43 5.68 -29.20
CA ASN A 107 0.37 6.40 -30.48
C ASN A 107 1.74 6.85 -31.02
N ASN A 108 2.71 7.13 -30.13
CA ASN A 108 3.96 7.79 -30.51
C ASN A 108 5.21 6.99 -30.15
N LYS A 109 5.08 5.84 -29.50
CA LYS A 109 6.19 4.99 -29.04
C LYS A 109 6.00 3.53 -29.43
N GLU A 110 5.26 3.25 -30.53
CA GLU A 110 5.01 1.90 -31.04
C GLU A 110 4.42 0.94 -29.99
N GLY A 111 3.71 1.47 -29.00
CA GLY A 111 3.14 0.68 -27.91
C GLY A 111 4.13 0.31 -26.79
N TYR A 112 5.37 0.81 -26.84
CA TYR A 112 6.33 0.63 -25.75
C TYR A 112 5.81 1.27 -24.47
N LEU A 113 5.47 0.46 -23.47
CA LEU A 113 4.93 0.90 -22.18
C LEU A 113 5.94 0.58 -21.06
N PRO A 114 6.81 1.51 -20.70
CA PRO A 114 7.78 1.26 -19.65
C PRO A 114 7.11 1.22 -18.26
N LEU A 115 7.76 0.54 -17.32
CA LEU A 115 7.30 0.33 -15.95
C LEU A 115 6.81 1.62 -15.27
N TRP A 116 7.53 2.75 -15.49
CA TRP A 116 7.17 4.06 -14.92
C TRP A 116 5.93 4.71 -15.56
N VAL A 117 5.41 4.15 -16.64
CA VAL A 117 4.15 4.58 -17.26
C VAL A 117 2.99 3.69 -16.80
N ILE A 118 3.21 2.38 -16.69
CA ILE A 118 2.12 1.45 -16.40
C ILE A 118 1.86 1.28 -14.88
N VAL A 119 2.87 1.31 -14.03
CA VAL A 119 2.68 1.14 -12.58
C VAL A 119 1.86 2.25 -11.92
N PRO A 120 2.00 3.54 -12.30
CA PRO A 120 1.09 4.58 -11.81
C PRO A 120 -0.39 4.31 -12.07
N GLU A 121 -0.71 3.63 -13.16
CA GLU A 121 -2.08 3.27 -13.54
C GLU A 121 -2.66 2.09 -12.72
N LEU A 122 -1.83 1.30 -12.05
CA LEU A 122 -2.31 0.25 -11.16
C LEU A 122 -3.06 0.84 -9.97
N THR A 123 -4.09 0.15 -9.50
CA THR A 123 -4.66 0.43 -8.17
C THR A 123 -3.65 0.05 -7.09
N PHE A 124 -3.79 0.60 -5.88
CA PHE A 124 -2.91 0.22 -4.77
C PHE A 124 -3.00 -1.28 -4.46
N GLY A 125 -4.18 -1.89 -4.60
CA GLY A 125 -4.35 -3.34 -4.46
C GLY A 125 -3.55 -4.14 -5.49
N GLU A 126 -3.58 -3.74 -6.75
CA GLU A 126 -2.78 -4.37 -7.81
C GLU A 126 -1.27 -4.16 -7.59
N THR A 127 -0.88 -2.99 -7.08
CA THR A 127 0.52 -2.73 -6.71
C THR A 127 0.98 -3.63 -5.56
N THR A 128 0.17 -3.79 -4.50
CA THR A 128 0.49 -4.70 -3.39
C THR A 128 0.54 -6.16 -3.84
N HIS A 129 -0.33 -6.51 -4.78
CA HIS A 129 -0.33 -7.85 -5.38
C HIS A 129 0.93 -8.07 -6.23
N PHE A 130 1.29 -7.12 -7.10
CA PHE A 130 2.55 -7.19 -7.87
C PHE A 130 3.76 -7.42 -6.97
N ILE A 131 3.89 -6.66 -5.87
CA ILE A 131 4.96 -6.84 -4.89
C ILE A 131 4.96 -8.26 -4.31
N SER A 132 3.79 -8.84 -4.04
CA SER A 132 3.70 -10.19 -3.48
C SER A 132 4.12 -11.29 -4.44
N LEU A 133 4.01 -11.07 -5.75
CA LEU A 133 4.37 -12.01 -6.82
C LEU A 133 5.84 -11.94 -7.24
N LEU A 134 6.55 -10.87 -6.88
CA LEU A 134 7.97 -10.70 -7.19
C LEU A 134 8.83 -11.79 -6.53
N HIS A 135 9.93 -12.15 -7.19
CA HIS A 135 10.97 -12.98 -6.60
C HIS A 135 11.49 -12.36 -5.30
N GLU A 136 11.82 -13.19 -4.34
CA GLU A 136 12.20 -12.74 -2.99
C GLU A 136 13.36 -11.74 -3.00
N GLU A 137 14.32 -11.93 -3.89
CA GLU A 137 15.49 -11.05 -4.02
C GLU A 137 15.13 -9.64 -4.44
N TYR A 138 14.23 -9.48 -5.43
CA TYR A 138 13.75 -8.16 -5.83
C TYR A 138 12.96 -7.48 -4.72
N ARG A 139 12.15 -8.24 -3.97
CA ARG A 139 11.45 -7.69 -2.80
C ARG A 139 12.42 -7.24 -1.71
N LYS A 140 13.47 -8.02 -1.43
CA LYS A 140 14.50 -7.64 -0.44
C LYS A 140 15.25 -6.39 -0.87
N LYS A 141 15.70 -6.31 -2.13
CA LYS A 141 16.36 -5.14 -2.70
C LYS A 141 15.48 -3.90 -2.58
N TRP A 142 14.22 -4.01 -2.99
CA TRP A 142 13.26 -2.91 -2.87
C TRP A 142 13.02 -2.45 -1.42
N ILE A 143 12.83 -3.39 -0.48
CA ILE A 143 12.65 -3.05 0.94
C ILE A 143 13.91 -2.38 1.49
N HIS A 144 15.09 -2.87 1.10
CA HIS A 144 16.36 -2.25 1.44
C HIS A 144 16.41 -0.81 0.95
N ASP A 145 16.12 -0.56 -0.32
CA ASP A 145 16.15 0.79 -0.90
C ASP A 145 15.14 1.73 -0.23
N LEU A 146 13.95 1.22 0.10
CA LEU A 146 12.89 2.02 0.69
C LEU A 146 13.17 2.40 2.14
N PHE A 147 13.69 1.47 2.95
CA PHE A 147 13.79 1.65 4.41
C PHE A 147 15.21 1.85 4.92
N LEU A 148 16.23 1.30 4.24
CA LEU A 148 17.58 1.22 4.80
C LEU A 148 18.56 2.23 4.22
N THR A 149 18.23 2.91 3.13
CA THR A 149 19.02 4.02 2.59
C THR A 149 18.93 5.28 3.44
N LYS A 150 17.97 5.36 4.37
CA LYS A 150 17.89 6.47 5.30
C LYS A 150 18.83 6.22 6.48
N GLU A 151 19.64 7.23 6.78
CA GLU A 151 20.71 7.22 7.78
C GLU A 151 20.30 6.67 9.17
N TYR A 152 19.01 6.77 9.49
CA TYR A 152 18.43 6.29 10.74
C TYR A 152 18.40 4.75 10.83
N TYR A 153 18.06 4.06 9.73
CA TYR A 153 17.92 2.59 9.72
C TYR A 153 19.23 1.86 9.39
N ALA A 154 20.18 2.53 8.73
CA ALA A 154 21.49 1.96 8.41
C ALA A 154 22.30 1.62 9.67
N LYS A 155 21.97 2.22 10.82
CA LYS A 155 22.65 1.98 12.11
C LYS A 155 22.09 0.77 12.89
N GLU A 156 20.90 0.25 12.52
CA GLU A 156 20.23 -0.80 13.27
C GLU A 156 20.09 -2.09 12.45
N VAL A 157 21.22 -2.70 12.14
CA VAL A 157 21.32 -3.99 11.40
C VAL A 157 20.44 -5.09 12.03
N ALA A 158 20.22 -5.04 13.35
CA ALA A 158 19.39 -6.00 14.06
C ALA A 158 17.89 -5.95 13.70
N LEU A 159 17.39 -4.80 13.20
CA LEU A 159 15.98 -4.64 12.79
C LEU A 159 15.71 -5.11 11.36
N TYR A 160 16.74 -5.28 10.56
CA TYR A 160 16.62 -5.61 9.14
C TYR A 160 15.74 -6.85 8.84
N PRO A 161 15.95 -8.01 9.49
CA PRO A 161 15.11 -9.19 9.25
C PRO A 161 13.63 -8.94 9.57
N HIS A 162 13.35 -8.15 10.61
CA HIS A 162 11.98 -7.81 11.02
C HIS A 162 11.32 -6.85 10.03
N ILE A 163 12.05 -5.87 9.51
CA ILE A 163 11.55 -4.95 8.48
C ILE A 163 11.21 -5.74 7.22
N ILE A 164 12.10 -6.60 6.73
CA ILE A 164 11.87 -7.42 5.54
C ILE A 164 10.63 -8.31 5.71
N SER A 165 10.49 -8.99 6.84
CA SER A 165 9.36 -9.88 7.08
C SER A 165 8.03 -9.16 7.24
N SER A 166 8.04 -7.91 7.72
CA SER A 166 6.84 -7.15 8.10
C SER A 166 6.38 -6.13 7.05
N ALA A 167 7.29 -5.64 6.21
CA ALA A 167 7.03 -4.51 5.31
C ALA A 167 5.84 -4.75 4.37
N THR A 168 5.73 -5.92 3.76
CA THR A 168 4.61 -6.28 2.89
C THR A 168 3.28 -6.30 3.63
N SER A 169 3.28 -6.73 4.89
CA SER A 169 2.10 -6.74 5.76
C SER A 169 1.65 -5.32 6.10
N TRP A 170 2.58 -4.41 6.40
CA TRP A 170 2.28 -3.00 6.66
C TRP A 170 1.71 -2.29 5.44
N ILE A 171 2.29 -2.54 4.26
CA ILE A 171 1.79 -1.96 3.01
C ILE A 171 0.38 -2.47 2.71
N ARG A 172 0.11 -3.76 2.95
CA ARG A 172 -1.22 -4.34 2.81
C ARG A 172 -2.24 -3.76 3.79
N ALA A 173 -1.81 -3.47 5.03
CA ALA A 173 -2.65 -2.74 5.99
C ALA A 173 -2.95 -1.31 5.52
N GLY A 174 -1.95 -0.60 4.97
CA GLY A 174 -2.11 0.71 4.34
C GLY A 174 -3.12 0.69 3.18
N TRP A 175 -3.04 -0.32 2.31
CA TRP A 175 -4.01 -0.54 1.25
C TRP A 175 -5.44 -0.73 1.79
N PHE A 176 -5.61 -1.54 2.84
CA PHE A 176 -6.91 -1.76 3.46
C PHE A 176 -7.51 -0.46 4.00
N ILE A 177 -6.71 0.33 4.74
CA ILE A 177 -7.12 1.63 5.27
C ILE A 177 -7.49 2.58 4.14
N ARG A 178 -6.63 2.66 3.11
CA ARG A 178 -6.85 3.51 1.93
C ARG A 178 -8.19 3.20 1.26
N ASN A 179 -8.47 1.93 0.98
CA ASN A 179 -9.70 1.54 0.33
C ASN A 179 -10.92 1.86 1.21
N ARG A 180 -10.80 1.59 2.51
CA ARG A 180 -11.88 1.89 3.46
C ARG A 180 -12.19 3.38 3.51
N SER A 181 -11.15 4.22 3.56
CA SER A 181 -11.28 5.68 3.59
C SER A 181 -11.89 6.22 2.28
N ALA A 182 -11.38 5.76 1.13
CA ALA A 182 -11.82 6.20 -0.19
C ALA A 182 -13.28 5.83 -0.49
N HIS A 183 -13.77 4.72 0.06
CA HIS A 183 -15.17 4.29 -0.07
C HIS A 183 -16.08 4.78 1.07
N TYR A 184 -15.65 5.79 1.82
CA TYR A 184 -16.41 6.36 2.94
C TYR A 184 -16.83 5.33 4.00
N GLY A 185 -16.14 4.20 4.09
CA GLY A 185 -16.37 3.18 5.10
C GLY A 185 -15.97 3.66 6.48
N ARG A 186 -16.76 3.28 7.51
CA ARG A 186 -16.41 3.58 8.90
C ARG A 186 -15.03 3.01 9.26
N ILE A 187 -14.24 3.80 9.98
CA ILE A 187 -12.92 3.42 10.48
C ILE A 187 -12.90 3.32 12.00
N TYR A 188 -13.49 4.30 12.69
CA TYR A 188 -13.54 4.32 14.14
C TYR A 188 -14.27 3.10 14.72
N GLY A 189 -13.64 2.44 15.69
CA GLY A 189 -14.20 1.24 16.34
C GLY A 189 -14.35 0.02 15.40
N LEU A 190 -13.63 -0.01 14.27
CA LEU A 190 -13.61 -1.17 13.39
C LEU A 190 -12.40 -2.04 13.75
N PRO A 191 -12.59 -3.34 14.02
CA PRO A 191 -11.46 -4.25 14.10
C PRO A 191 -10.80 -4.38 12.72
N PHE A 192 -9.48 -4.16 12.66
CA PHE A 192 -8.73 -4.36 11.43
C PHE A 192 -8.52 -5.86 11.19
N GLN A 193 -8.90 -6.34 10.00
CA GLN A 193 -8.68 -7.73 9.60
C GLN A 193 -7.20 -8.04 9.31
N ILE A 194 -6.44 -7.01 8.97
CA ILE A 194 -5.02 -7.10 8.69
C ILE A 194 -4.30 -6.37 9.82
N VAL A 195 -3.76 -7.13 10.76
CA VAL A 195 -2.94 -6.59 11.85
C VAL A 195 -1.49 -6.91 11.49
N PRO A 196 -0.71 -5.91 11.05
CA PRO A 196 0.70 -6.14 10.76
C PRO A 196 1.44 -6.48 12.06
N PRO A 197 2.47 -7.34 12.01
CA PRO A 197 3.26 -7.64 13.18
C PRO A 197 3.92 -6.37 13.71
N THR A 198 3.84 -6.18 15.02
CA THR A 198 4.61 -5.16 15.72
C THR A 198 6.01 -5.69 15.98
N PHE A 199 7.03 -4.87 15.79
CA PHE A 199 8.35 -5.17 16.29
C PHE A 199 8.77 -4.11 17.30
N TYR A 200 9.43 -4.57 18.36
CA TYR A 200 10.02 -3.68 19.35
C TYR A 200 11.48 -3.48 18.98
N ALA A 201 11.90 -2.23 18.84
CA ALA A 201 13.32 -1.92 18.75
C ALA A 201 14.00 -2.42 20.05
N PRO A 202 15.09 -3.20 19.97
CA PRO A 202 15.68 -3.80 21.16
C PRO A 202 16.30 -2.80 22.15
N THR A 203 16.35 -1.51 21.88
CA THR A 203 16.99 -0.54 22.78
C THR A 203 16.31 0.82 22.77
N SER A 204 15.95 1.26 23.97
CA SER A 204 15.97 2.65 24.52
C SER A 204 15.15 3.74 23.87
N VAL A 205 14.18 3.49 23.02
CA VAL A 205 13.13 4.48 22.76
C VAL A 205 11.93 4.08 23.61
N SER A 206 11.82 4.71 24.78
CA SER A 206 10.60 4.74 25.57
C SER A 206 9.51 5.37 24.69
N TYR A 207 8.75 4.54 23.99
CA TYR A 207 7.49 4.99 23.45
C TYR A 207 6.58 5.23 24.65
N THR A 208 6.42 6.46 25.04
CA THR A 208 5.30 6.87 25.87
C THR A 208 4.05 6.36 25.16
N HIS A 209 3.38 5.39 25.79
CA HIS A 209 2.09 4.90 25.37
C HIS A 209 1.17 6.10 25.19
N LEU A 210 0.83 6.43 23.95
CA LEU A 210 -0.36 7.19 23.65
C LEU A 210 -1.53 6.23 23.90
N THR A 211 -1.90 6.10 25.16
CA THR A 211 -3.22 5.65 25.57
C THR A 211 -4.18 6.79 25.22
N LEU A 212 -4.92 6.60 24.12
CA LEU A 212 -6.12 7.35 23.85
C LEU A 212 -7.29 6.69 24.57
#